data_43c5925a83e593e597c7042b5aec1c16
#
_entry.id   43c5925a83e593e597c7042b5aec1c16
#
_cell.length_a   1.000
_cell.length_b   1.000
_cell.length_c   1.000
_cell.angle_alpha   90.00
_cell.angle_beta   90.00
_cell.angle_gamma   90.00
#
_symmetry.space_group_name_H-M   'P 1'
#
loop_
_entity.id
_entity.type
_entity.pdbx_description
1 polymer ?
#
loop_
_entity_poly.entity_id
_entity_poly.type
_entity_poly.pdbx_seq_one_letter_code
_entity_poly.pdbx_strand_id
1 'polypeptide(L)'
;PSMFYEKVLHKKPLKISNKPSVLKHSMSLFVIYFSTKKIYDHIQHHTIIFNKRHKELLKDIFDKKVMIDDPSLYLHRPMATDGKGQQFESDSFYVLAPVPNNSSNINWNDYGDKFKNIVFDILEDYALPGLKKSLVDSFYITPNYFEDELNTYAGSGFGIQPIFRQSAYFRYSNKAPEFNNLYFVGASTHPGAGVPGVISTAKATEKLILKDYGIS
;
A
#
# COMPACT_ATOMS: atom_id res chain seq x y z
N PRO A 1 2.11 -10.45 -10.74
CA PRO A 1 2.22 -10.96 -12.12
C PRO A 1 2.54 -9.87 -13.15
N SER A 2 1.89 -8.65 -13.12
CA SER A 2 2.08 -7.60 -14.13
C SER A 2 3.55 -7.28 -14.41
N MET A 3 4.33 -6.97 -13.37
CA MET A 3 5.76 -6.68 -13.48
C MET A 3 6.56 -7.88 -13.99
N PHE A 4 6.21 -9.09 -13.59
CA PHE A 4 6.89 -10.31 -14.05
C PHE A 4 6.70 -10.52 -15.56
N TYR A 5 5.48 -10.36 -16.07
CA TYR A 5 5.23 -10.45 -17.50
C TYR A 5 5.97 -9.36 -18.28
N GLU A 6 6.03 -8.14 -17.75
CA GLU A 6 6.64 -7.01 -18.41
C GLU A 6 8.19 -7.03 -18.31
N LYS A 7 8.74 -7.12 -17.10
CA LYS A 7 10.18 -6.97 -16.86
C LYS A 7 10.99 -8.27 -17.01
N VAL A 8 10.37 -9.44 -16.77
CA VAL A 8 11.11 -10.72 -16.80
C VAL A 8 10.83 -11.51 -18.07
N LEU A 9 9.55 -11.67 -18.40
CA LEU A 9 9.20 -12.44 -19.60
C LEU A 9 9.25 -11.61 -20.88
N HIS A 10 9.21 -10.27 -20.78
CA HIS A 10 9.05 -9.35 -21.92
C HIS A 10 7.89 -9.76 -22.84
N LYS A 11 6.84 -10.32 -22.26
CA LYS A 11 5.65 -10.85 -22.95
C LYS A 11 4.38 -10.26 -22.36
N LYS A 12 3.33 -10.25 -23.14
CA LYS A 12 1.99 -9.89 -22.67
C LYS A 12 1.24 -11.15 -22.25
N PRO A 13 0.46 -11.13 -21.15
CA PRO A 13 -0.41 -12.25 -20.79
C PRO A 13 -1.38 -12.57 -21.93
N LEU A 14 -1.69 -13.87 -22.13
CA LEU A 14 -2.64 -14.32 -23.16
C LEU A 14 -4.02 -13.70 -22.98
N LYS A 15 -4.52 -13.67 -21.73
CA LYS A 15 -5.80 -13.03 -21.45
C LYS A 15 -5.67 -11.50 -21.56
N ILE A 16 -6.43 -10.90 -22.46
CA ILE A 16 -6.49 -9.44 -22.64
C ILE A 16 -6.83 -8.72 -21.32
N SER A 17 -7.74 -9.29 -20.53
CA SER A 17 -8.12 -8.77 -19.21
C SER A 17 -6.96 -8.70 -18.20
N ASN A 18 -5.90 -9.45 -18.43
CA ASN A 18 -4.72 -9.46 -17.55
C ASN A 18 -3.56 -8.56 -18.05
N LYS A 19 -3.73 -7.90 -19.20
CA LYS A 19 -2.72 -6.97 -19.68
C LYS A 19 -2.59 -5.78 -18.74
N PRO A 20 -1.38 -5.38 -18.33
CA PRO A 20 -1.17 -4.25 -17.42
C PRO A 20 -1.86 -2.96 -17.88
N SER A 21 -1.92 -2.72 -19.18
CA SER A 21 -2.59 -1.54 -19.77
C SER A 21 -4.12 -1.55 -19.67
N VAL A 22 -4.74 -2.70 -19.39
CA VAL A 22 -6.19 -2.86 -19.23
C VAL A 22 -6.58 -2.90 -17.75
N LEU A 23 -5.67 -3.38 -16.92
CA LEU A 23 -5.89 -3.49 -15.47
C LEU A 23 -5.87 -2.12 -14.80
N LYS A 24 -6.80 -1.91 -13.90
CA LYS A 24 -6.75 -0.80 -12.95
C LYS A 24 -5.94 -1.22 -11.74
N HIS A 25 -4.86 -0.51 -11.46
CA HIS A 25 -4.02 -0.73 -10.29
C HIS A 25 -4.52 0.11 -9.11
N SER A 26 -4.28 -0.37 -7.90
CA SER A 26 -4.67 0.32 -6.69
C SER A 26 -3.93 1.64 -6.53
N MET A 27 -4.41 2.46 -5.64
CA MET A 27 -3.66 3.60 -5.12
C MET A 27 -2.30 3.16 -4.59
N SER A 28 -1.41 4.11 -4.46
CA SER A 28 -0.17 3.96 -3.71
C SER A 28 -0.29 4.52 -2.31
N LEU A 29 0.82 4.49 -1.59
CA LEU A 29 0.92 4.96 -0.22
C LEU A 29 2.11 5.90 -0.09
N PHE A 30 1.92 6.97 0.69
CA PHE A 30 3.01 7.76 1.25
C PHE A 30 3.08 7.42 2.73
N VAL A 31 4.21 6.91 3.18
CA VAL A 31 4.36 6.46 4.57
C VAL A 31 5.49 7.20 5.22
N ILE A 32 5.24 7.84 6.36
CA ILE A 32 6.26 8.51 7.17
C ILE A 32 6.46 7.71 8.44
N TYR A 33 7.70 7.35 8.72
CA TYR A 33 8.15 6.82 10.01
C TYR A 33 8.78 7.95 10.80
N PHE A 34 8.41 8.08 12.07
CA PHE A 34 8.96 9.15 12.91
C PHE A 34 8.97 8.77 14.39
N SER A 35 9.83 9.45 15.15
CA SER A 35 9.90 9.34 16.60
C SER A 35 9.84 10.72 17.26
N THR A 36 9.34 10.75 18.50
CA THR A 36 9.15 11.99 19.27
C THR A 36 9.69 11.85 20.69
N LYS A 37 10.22 12.93 21.27
CA LYS A 37 10.59 12.99 22.70
C LYS A 37 9.34 12.98 23.60
N LYS A 38 8.23 13.50 23.10
CA LYS A 38 6.97 13.55 23.83
C LYS A 38 6.21 12.23 23.64
N ILE A 39 5.68 11.69 24.72
CA ILE A 39 4.78 10.52 24.72
C ILE A 39 3.34 11.02 24.54
N TYR A 40 2.60 10.37 23.64
CA TYR A 40 1.20 10.72 23.32
C TYR A 40 0.23 9.64 23.79
N ASP A 41 0.08 9.47 25.09
CA ASP A 41 -0.70 8.38 25.73
C ASP A 41 -2.16 8.32 25.31
N HIS A 42 -2.72 9.44 24.85
CA HIS A 42 -4.09 9.51 24.35
C HIS A 42 -4.27 8.89 22.96
N ILE A 43 -3.18 8.64 22.23
CA ILE A 43 -3.21 8.02 20.90
C ILE A 43 -3.29 6.50 21.03
N GLN A 44 -4.30 5.93 20.41
CA GLN A 44 -4.51 4.48 20.37
C GLN A 44 -3.52 3.82 19.39
N HIS A 45 -3.37 2.49 19.48
CA HIS A 45 -2.52 1.69 18.59
C HIS A 45 -2.83 1.98 17.10
N HIS A 46 -4.12 2.10 16.78
CA HIS A 46 -4.61 2.46 15.46
C HIS A 46 -5.50 3.69 15.55
N THR A 47 -5.19 4.74 14.82
CA THR A 47 -6.00 5.97 14.76
C THR A 47 -6.21 6.37 13.31
N ILE A 48 -7.44 6.68 12.93
CA ILE A 48 -7.78 7.16 11.60
C ILE A 48 -8.23 8.61 11.69
N ILE A 49 -7.64 9.47 10.88
CA ILE A 49 -8.02 10.88 10.75
C ILE A 49 -8.68 11.03 9.38
N PHE A 50 -9.99 11.28 9.39
CA PHE A 50 -10.75 11.47 8.17
C PHE A 50 -10.76 12.91 7.72
N ASN A 51 -10.51 13.12 6.45
CA ASN A 51 -10.74 14.40 5.80
C ASN A 51 -12.25 14.66 5.60
N LYS A 52 -12.63 15.94 5.57
CA LYS A 52 -14.00 16.38 5.30
C LYS A 52 -14.46 16.04 3.87
N ARG A 53 -13.54 16.03 2.90
CA ARG A 53 -13.79 15.73 1.48
C ARG A 53 -13.57 14.26 1.12
N HIS A 54 -13.89 13.34 2.00
CA HIS A 54 -13.52 11.92 1.84
C HIS A 54 -13.91 11.31 0.47
N LYS A 55 -15.10 11.61 -0.06
CA LYS A 55 -15.55 11.09 -1.37
C LYS A 55 -14.80 11.71 -2.55
N GLU A 56 -14.54 13.01 -2.46
CA GLU A 56 -13.77 13.76 -3.46
C GLU A 56 -12.32 13.31 -3.45
N LEU A 57 -11.76 13.05 -2.28
CA LEU A 57 -10.41 12.51 -2.09
C LEU A 57 -10.22 11.19 -2.85
N LEU A 58 -11.17 10.27 -2.75
CA LEU A 58 -11.11 9.02 -3.52
C LEU A 58 -11.12 9.26 -5.03
N LYS A 59 -11.92 10.22 -5.52
CA LYS A 59 -11.90 10.59 -6.95
C LYS A 59 -10.56 11.21 -7.36
N ASP A 60 -10.00 12.07 -6.51
CA ASP A 60 -8.71 12.71 -6.77
C ASP A 60 -7.59 11.66 -6.86
N ILE A 61 -7.61 10.63 -6.00
CA ILE A 61 -6.63 9.52 -6.00
C ILE A 61 -6.81 8.59 -7.21
N PHE A 62 -8.02 8.10 -7.44
CA PHE A 62 -8.25 6.99 -8.37
C PHE A 62 -8.55 7.42 -9.80
N ASP A 63 -9.28 8.53 -9.96
CA ASP A 63 -9.78 8.96 -11.26
C ASP A 63 -8.95 10.11 -11.84
N LYS A 64 -8.78 11.20 -11.08
CA LYS A 64 -8.04 12.38 -11.54
C LYS A 64 -6.54 12.21 -11.41
N LYS A 65 -6.08 11.41 -10.44
CA LYS A 65 -4.66 11.15 -10.14
C LYS A 65 -3.87 12.43 -9.92
N VAL A 66 -4.43 13.34 -9.13
CA VAL A 66 -3.84 14.64 -8.80
C VAL A 66 -3.28 14.63 -7.38
N MET A 67 -2.40 15.59 -7.10
CA MET A 67 -1.90 15.84 -5.76
C MET A 67 -3.02 16.21 -4.80
N ILE A 68 -2.83 15.81 -3.53
CA ILE A 68 -3.79 15.95 -2.46
C ILE A 68 -3.16 16.81 -1.38
N ASP A 69 -3.80 17.92 -1.03
CA ASP A 69 -3.35 18.81 0.03
C ASP A 69 -4.04 18.54 1.39
N ASP A 70 -5.06 17.69 1.38
CA ASP A 70 -5.90 17.37 2.53
C ASP A 70 -6.14 15.85 2.70
N PRO A 71 -5.09 15.03 2.84
CA PRO A 71 -5.22 13.57 2.91
C PRO A 71 -5.97 13.09 4.15
N SER A 72 -6.71 12.00 4.04
CA SER A 72 -7.06 11.18 5.19
C SER A 72 -5.85 10.37 5.62
N LEU A 73 -5.65 10.18 6.93
CA LEU A 73 -4.45 9.58 7.47
C LEU A 73 -4.79 8.35 8.32
N TYR A 74 -3.93 7.35 8.26
CA TYR A 74 -3.88 6.28 9.24
C TYR A 74 -2.59 6.42 10.05
N LEU A 75 -2.75 6.62 11.36
CA LEU A 75 -1.64 6.73 12.32
C LEU A 75 -1.55 5.44 13.14
N HIS A 76 -0.36 4.88 13.20
CA HIS A 76 -0.02 3.69 13.97
C HIS A 76 0.97 4.05 15.08
N ARG A 77 0.62 3.70 16.33
CA ARG A 77 1.45 3.84 17.52
C ARG A 77 1.65 2.47 18.17
N PRO A 78 2.69 1.72 17.84
CA PRO A 78 2.94 0.38 18.41
C PRO A 78 3.11 0.43 19.93
N MET A 79 3.72 1.50 20.45
CA MET A 79 3.97 1.68 21.88
C MET A 79 2.68 1.65 22.74
N ALA A 80 1.50 1.86 22.15
CA ALA A 80 0.23 1.78 22.85
C ALA A 80 -0.11 0.36 23.37
N THR A 81 0.46 -0.67 22.76
CA THR A 81 0.23 -2.08 23.15
C THR A 81 1.49 -2.83 23.49
N ASP A 82 2.59 -2.60 22.78
CA ASP A 82 3.81 -3.40 22.91
C ASP A 82 4.59 -3.09 24.20
N GLY A 83 4.30 -1.97 24.83
CA GLY A 83 5.02 -1.49 25.99
C GLY A 83 4.18 -1.35 27.25
N LYS A 84 3.07 -2.06 27.39
CA LYS A 84 2.22 -1.96 28.60
C LYS A 84 3.03 -2.22 29.87
N GLY A 85 3.11 -1.20 30.72
CA GLY A 85 3.84 -1.25 31.99
C GLY A 85 5.32 -0.87 31.91
N GLN A 86 5.85 -0.49 30.74
CA GLN A 86 7.20 0.05 30.59
C GLN A 86 7.16 1.58 30.51
N GLN A 87 8.16 2.24 31.08
CA GLN A 87 8.37 3.68 30.88
C GLN A 87 9.30 3.86 29.68
N PHE A 88 8.83 4.64 28.70
CA PHE A 88 9.60 4.97 27.51
C PHE A 88 10.04 6.43 27.58
N GLU A 89 11.22 6.72 27.07
CA GLU A 89 11.76 8.07 26.95
C GLU A 89 11.34 8.77 25.64
N SER A 90 10.77 8.01 24.71
CA SER A 90 10.34 8.46 23.36
C SER A 90 9.15 7.66 22.88
N ASP A 91 8.43 8.20 21.93
CA ASP A 91 7.33 7.54 21.23
C ASP A 91 7.68 7.30 19.76
N SER A 92 7.13 6.24 19.17
CA SER A 92 7.38 5.85 17.78
C SER A 92 6.09 5.66 17.03
N PHE A 93 6.09 6.13 15.79
CA PHE A 93 4.91 6.13 14.94
C PHE A 93 5.26 5.78 13.49
N TYR A 94 4.28 5.30 12.76
CA TYR A 94 4.20 5.57 11.35
C TYR A 94 2.82 6.15 10.99
N VAL A 95 2.81 7.02 10.00
CA VAL A 95 1.57 7.53 9.40
C VAL A 95 1.54 7.20 7.92
N LEU A 96 0.38 6.78 7.45
CA LEU A 96 0.14 6.39 6.08
C LEU A 96 -0.93 7.31 5.49
N ALA A 97 -0.62 7.90 4.33
CA ALA A 97 -1.55 8.63 3.50
C ALA A 97 -1.77 7.88 2.17
N PRO A 98 -3.01 7.55 1.80
CA PRO A 98 -3.31 7.08 0.45
C PRO A 98 -3.03 8.18 -0.57
N VAL A 99 -2.29 7.84 -1.63
CA VAL A 99 -1.93 8.78 -2.70
C VAL A 99 -2.09 8.13 -4.07
N PRO A 100 -2.16 8.91 -5.17
CA PRO A 100 -2.10 8.35 -6.51
C PRO A 100 -0.86 7.49 -6.73
N ASN A 101 -0.99 6.42 -7.50
CA ASN A 101 0.15 5.63 -7.93
C ASN A 101 0.95 6.33 -9.05
N ASN A 102 2.11 5.79 -9.43
CA ASN A 102 3.03 6.43 -10.39
C ASN A 102 2.48 6.61 -11.81
N SER A 103 1.29 6.10 -12.11
CA SER A 103 0.61 6.46 -13.36
C SER A 103 0.03 7.89 -13.35
N SER A 104 0.23 8.64 -12.26
CA SER A 104 -0.22 10.03 -12.07
C SER A 104 0.75 11.09 -12.59
N ASN A 105 1.97 10.74 -12.96
CA ASN A 105 3.06 11.68 -13.32
C ASN A 105 3.46 12.67 -12.20
N ILE A 106 3.17 12.35 -10.93
CA ILE A 106 3.60 13.16 -9.79
C ILE A 106 5.09 12.91 -9.55
N ASN A 107 5.89 13.99 -9.55
CA ASN A 107 7.31 13.89 -9.20
C ASN A 107 7.49 13.90 -7.66
N TRP A 108 7.61 12.73 -7.08
CA TRP A 108 7.77 12.58 -5.63
C TRP A 108 9.11 13.08 -5.10
N ASN A 109 10.14 13.20 -5.94
CA ASN A 109 11.42 13.78 -5.53
C ASN A 109 11.28 15.28 -5.21
N ASP A 110 10.41 15.97 -5.95
CA ASP A 110 10.17 17.41 -5.74
C ASP A 110 9.08 17.67 -4.70
N TYR A 111 8.13 16.73 -4.54
CA TYR A 111 6.94 16.96 -3.73
C TYR A 111 6.96 16.26 -2.37
N GLY A 112 7.83 15.28 -2.18
CA GLY A 112 7.83 14.44 -0.98
C GLY A 112 7.97 15.22 0.32
N ASP A 113 8.94 16.16 0.42
CA ASP A 113 9.13 16.97 1.62
C ASP A 113 7.96 17.93 1.88
N LYS A 114 7.40 18.51 0.83
CA LYS A 114 6.20 19.35 0.96
C LYS A 114 5.02 18.53 1.49
N PHE A 115 4.80 17.34 0.95
CA PHE A 115 3.71 16.47 1.39
C PHE A 115 3.91 15.96 2.82
N LYS A 116 5.15 15.61 3.21
CA LYS A 116 5.49 15.28 4.60
C LYS A 116 5.09 16.40 5.55
N ASN A 117 5.39 17.66 5.21
CA ASN A 117 5.02 18.80 6.04
C ASN A 117 3.50 18.99 6.15
N ILE A 118 2.74 18.81 5.06
CA ILE A 118 1.27 18.80 5.08
C ILE A 118 0.74 17.73 6.05
N VAL A 119 1.29 16.52 5.97
CA VAL A 119 0.88 15.42 6.87
C VAL A 119 1.21 15.76 8.32
N PHE A 120 2.38 16.33 8.60
CA PHE A 120 2.76 16.75 9.96
C PHE A 120 1.91 17.90 10.48
N ASP A 121 1.50 18.84 9.63
CA ASP A 121 0.56 19.91 10.01
C ASP A 121 -0.78 19.32 10.45
N ILE A 122 -1.34 18.39 9.68
CA ILE A 122 -2.60 17.69 10.01
C ILE A 122 -2.45 16.91 11.32
N LEU A 123 -1.34 16.19 11.50
CA LEU A 123 -1.11 15.43 12.75
C LEU A 123 -0.98 16.37 13.95
N GLU A 124 -0.29 17.49 13.83
CA GLU A 124 -0.13 18.47 14.91
C GLU A 124 -1.46 19.09 15.32
N ASP A 125 -2.32 19.40 14.34
CA ASP A 125 -3.62 20.03 14.57
C ASP A 125 -4.65 19.07 15.17
N TYR A 126 -4.65 17.80 14.77
CA TYR A 126 -5.74 16.87 15.09
C TYR A 126 -5.39 15.75 16.08
N ALA A 127 -4.12 15.39 16.19
CA ALA A 127 -3.73 14.19 16.94
C ALA A 127 -2.52 14.38 17.88
N LEU A 128 -1.48 15.07 17.43
CA LEU A 128 -0.19 15.11 18.09
C LEU A 128 0.24 16.58 18.41
N PRO A 129 -0.44 17.30 19.33
CA PRO A 129 -0.13 18.69 19.59
C PRO A 129 1.32 18.88 20.05
N GLY A 130 2.04 19.77 19.35
CA GLY A 130 3.47 20.03 19.57
C GLY A 130 4.40 19.00 18.90
N LEU A 131 3.91 18.27 17.91
CA LEU A 131 4.68 17.27 17.16
C LEU A 131 6.00 17.80 16.63
N LYS A 132 5.97 18.91 15.89
CA LYS A 132 7.17 19.47 15.25
C LYS A 132 8.27 19.84 16.24
N LYS A 133 7.90 20.28 17.46
CA LYS A 133 8.85 20.62 18.53
C LYS A 133 9.43 19.37 19.21
N SER A 134 8.67 18.27 19.21
CA SER A 134 9.07 17.03 19.86
C SER A 134 9.69 16.00 18.92
N LEU A 135 9.72 16.27 17.63
CA LEU A 135 10.27 15.38 16.61
C LEU A 135 11.76 15.13 16.87
N VAL A 136 12.15 13.86 16.87
CA VAL A 136 13.56 13.40 16.99
C VAL A 136 14.12 13.13 15.62
N ASP A 137 13.42 12.29 14.87
CA ASP A 137 13.84 11.85 13.54
C ASP A 137 12.62 11.46 12.70
N SER A 138 12.75 11.55 11.37
CA SER A 138 11.73 11.09 10.45
C SER A 138 12.31 10.77 9.08
N PHE A 139 11.78 9.71 8.45
CA PHE A 139 11.97 9.44 7.03
C PHE A 139 10.66 9.02 6.39
N TYR A 140 10.59 9.08 5.08
CA TYR A 140 9.37 8.67 4.36
C TYR A 140 9.70 7.82 3.15
N ILE A 141 8.72 7.01 2.76
CA ILE A 141 8.72 6.24 1.52
C ILE A 141 7.56 6.71 0.64
N THR A 142 7.82 6.75 -0.66
CA THR A 142 6.91 7.27 -1.68
C THR A 142 6.44 6.14 -2.61
N PRO A 143 5.51 6.39 -3.54
CA PRO A 143 5.17 5.45 -4.58
C PRO A 143 6.35 4.90 -5.39
N ASN A 144 7.44 5.68 -5.55
CA ASN A 144 8.65 5.20 -6.21
C ASN A 144 9.27 4.00 -5.49
N TYR A 145 9.33 4.03 -4.15
CA TYR A 145 9.84 2.90 -3.37
C TYR A 145 9.05 1.61 -3.62
N PHE A 146 7.71 1.72 -3.71
CA PHE A 146 6.88 0.55 -4.02
C PHE A 146 7.14 0.00 -5.43
N GLU A 147 7.45 0.85 -6.39
CA GLU A 147 7.78 0.43 -7.75
C GLU A 147 9.19 -0.15 -7.86
N ASP A 148 10.18 0.57 -7.34
CA ASP A 148 11.59 0.28 -7.57
C ASP A 148 12.11 -0.84 -6.66
N GLU A 149 11.75 -0.81 -5.37
CA GLU A 149 12.23 -1.77 -4.38
C GLU A 149 11.29 -2.97 -4.22
N LEU A 150 9.96 -2.73 -4.19
CA LEU A 150 9.00 -3.81 -4.01
C LEU A 150 8.46 -4.38 -5.32
N ASN A 151 8.91 -3.86 -6.47
CA ASN A 151 8.50 -4.31 -7.79
C ASN A 151 6.98 -4.36 -8.00
N THR A 152 6.26 -3.40 -7.45
CA THR A 152 4.82 -3.29 -7.68
C THR A 152 4.55 -2.46 -8.95
N TYR A 153 3.57 -2.85 -9.73
CA TYR A 153 3.25 -2.15 -10.98
C TYR A 153 2.78 -0.73 -10.70
N ALA A 154 3.46 0.26 -11.29
CA ALA A 154 3.22 1.68 -11.09
C ALA A 154 3.20 2.10 -9.60
N GLY A 155 3.98 1.47 -8.76
CA GLY A 155 4.04 1.78 -7.33
C GLY A 155 2.75 1.51 -6.56
N SER A 156 1.87 0.64 -7.05
CA SER A 156 0.59 0.33 -6.40
C SER A 156 0.78 -0.35 -5.04
N GLY A 157 0.11 0.16 -3.99
CA GLY A 157 0.25 -0.37 -2.64
C GLY A 157 -0.39 -1.75 -2.41
N PHE A 158 -1.43 -2.11 -3.19
CA PHE A 158 -2.21 -3.35 -3.03
C PHE A 158 -2.34 -4.17 -4.33
N GLY A 159 -1.49 -3.91 -5.32
CA GLY A 159 -1.56 -4.57 -6.62
C GLY A 159 -2.74 -4.08 -7.46
N ILE A 160 -3.51 -5.00 -8.06
CA ILE A 160 -4.67 -4.61 -8.86
C ILE A 160 -5.84 -4.17 -7.98
N GLN A 161 -6.56 -3.15 -8.43
CA GLN A 161 -7.69 -2.55 -7.72
C GLN A 161 -8.81 -3.58 -7.49
N PRO A 162 -9.41 -3.65 -6.29
CA PRO A 162 -10.45 -4.63 -5.96
C PRO A 162 -11.83 -4.21 -6.47
N ILE A 163 -11.94 -3.88 -7.76
CA ILE A 163 -13.22 -3.66 -8.42
C ILE A 163 -13.82 -5.00 -8.88
N PHE A 164 -15.14 -5.06 -9.07
CA PHE A 164 -15.86 -6.30 -9.36
C PHE A 164 -15.20 -7.13 -10.48
N ARG A 165 -14.84 -6.50 -11.60
CA ARG A 165 -14.21 -7.17 -12.76
C ARG A 165 -12.75 -7.61 -12.53
N GLN A 166 -12.17 -7.30 -11.39
CA GLN A 166 -10.80 -7.62 -11.00
C GLN A 166 -10.71 -8.28 -9.62
N SER A 167 -11.83 -8.77 -9.08
CA SER A 167 -11.89 -9.38 -7.75
C SER A 167 -12.14 -10.89 -7.85
N ALA A 168 -11.78 -11.61 -6.80
CA ALA A 168 -11.98 -13.04 -6.68
C ALA A 168 -11.53 -13.83 -7.94
N TYR A 169 -12.43 -14.49 -8.63
CA TYR A 169 -12.15 -15.28 -9.83
C TYR A 169 -11.55 -14.49 -11.00
N PHE A 170 -11.83 -13.18 -11.08
CA PHE A 170 -11.35 -12.31 -12.15
C PHE A 170 -9.94 -11.76 -11.94
N ARG A 171 -9.32 -12.03 -10.79
CA ARG A 171 -7.91 -11.70 -10.55
C ARG A 171 -7.00 -12.61 -11.38
N TYR A 172 -5.69 -12.31 -11.38
CA TYR A 172 -4.73 -13.22 -11.98
C TYR A 172 -4.90 -14.64 -11.41
N SER A 173 -4.85 -15.63 -12.30
CA SER A 173 -4.80 -17.03 -11.90
C SER A 173 -3.52 -17.30 -11.12
N ASN A 174 -3.60 -18.20 -10.14
CA ASN A 174 -2.44 -18.67 -9.39
C ASN A 174 -1.51 -19.57 -10.22
N LYS A 175 -1.95 -20.05 -11.39
CA LYS A 175 -1.11 -20.71 -12.39
C LYS A 175 -1.14 -19.90 -13.69
N ALA A 176 0.02 -19.63 -14.26
CA ALA A 176 0.10 -19.00 -15.57
C ALA A 176 -0.44 -19.93 -16.65
N PRO A 177 -1.42 -19.51 -17.46
CA PRO A 177 -2.01 -20.40 -18.47
C PRO A 177 -1.03 -20.72 -19.62
N GLU A 178 0.02 -19.93 -19.79
CA GLU A 178 1.02 -20.08 -20.84
C GLU A 178 2.16 -21.05 -20.48
N PHE A 179 2.27 -21.43 -19.19
CA PHE A 179 3.39 -22.23 -18.69
C PHE A 179 2.91 -23.36 -17.79
N ASN A 180 3.53 -24.53 -17.94
CA ASN A 180 3.16 -25.71 -17.15
C ASN A 180 3.66 -25.65 -15.70
N ASN A 181 4.72 -24.88 -15.43
CA ASN A 181 5.44 -24.84 -14.16
C ASN A 181 5.60 -23.44 -13.56
N LEU A 182 4.79 -22.47 -14.00
CA LEU A 182 4.81 -21.10 -13.48
C LEU A 182 3.57 -20.83 -12.64
N TYR A 183 3.80 -20.48 -11.38
CA TYR A 183 2.74 -20.19 -10.41
C TYR A 183 2.94 -18.80 -9.79
N PHE A 184 1.85 -18.15 -9.43
CA PHE A 184 1.83 -16.84 -8.79
C PHE A 184 1.13 -16.90 -7.44
N VAL A 185 1.72 -16.20 -6.46
CA VAL A 185 1.20 -16.02 -5.10
C VAL A 185 1.22 -14.54 -4.77
N GLY A 186 0.29 -14.07 -3.98
CA GLY A 186 0.31 -12.70 -3.43
C GLY A 186 -0.91 -11.86 -3.78
N ALA A 187 -0.86 -10.58 -3.41
CA ALA A 187 -1.99 -9.66 -3.42
C ALA A 187 -2.69 -9.50 -4.78
N SER A 188 -1.97 -9.68 -5.90
CA SER A 188 -2.54 -9.54 -7.24
C SER A 188 -3.19 -10.81 -7.80
N THR A 189 -3.09 -11.95 -7.10
CA THR A 189 -3.66 -13.23 -7.53
C THR A 189 -4.95 -13.56 -6.80
N HIS A 190 -5.66 -14.59 -7.25
CA HIS A 190 -6.85 -15.09 -6.56
C HIS A 190 -6.47 -15.68 -5.17
N PRO A 191 -7.23 -15.42 -4.07
CA PRO A 191 -8.48 -14.64 -4.01
C PRO A 191 -8.30 -13.13 -3.88
N GLY A 192 -7.12 -12.60 -3.48
CA GLY A 192 -6.91 -11.16 -3.47
C GLY A 192 -5.98 -10.59 -2.40
N ALA A 193 -6.04 -9.29 -2.22
CA ALA A 193 -5.22 -8.51 -1.30
C ALA A 193 -5.69 -8.58 0.16
N GLY A 194 -4.88 -8.03 1.06
CA GLY A 194 -5.05 -8.10 2.51
C GLY A 194 -4.37 -9.35 3.11
N VAL A 195 -3.93 -9.29 4.36
CA VAL A 195 -3.17 -10.38 4.99
C VAL A 195 -3.88 -11.73 4.89
N PRO A 196 -5.17 -11.88 5.25
CA PRO A 196 -5.88 -13.16 5.10
C PRO A 196 -6.01 -13.59 3.64
N GLY A 197 -6.25 -12.64 2.73
CA GLY A 197 -6.33 -12.89 1.29
C GLY A 197 -5.01 -13.42 0.74
N VAL A 198 -3.89 -12.77 1.04
CA VAL A 198 -2.55 -13.17 0.60
C VAL A 198 -2.17 -14.55 1.11
N ILE A 199 -2.43 -14.86 2.38
CA ILE A 199 -2.21 -16.20 2.94
C ILE A 199 -3.07 -17.24 2.20
N SER A 200 -4.31 -16.91 1.87
CA SER A 200 -5.20 -17.79 1.12
C SER A 200 -4.72 -18.03 -0.32
N THR A 201 -3.97 -17.09 -0.93
CA THR A 201 -3.37 -17.32 -2.25
C THR A 201 -2.32 -18.44 -2.19
N ALA A 202 -1.56 -18.56 -1.09
CA ALA A 202 -0.60 -19.63 -0.90
C ALA A 202 -1.29 -21.00 -0.89
N LYS A 203 -2.37 -21.16 -0.11
CA LYS A 203 -3.16 -22.40 -0.07
C LYS A 203 -3.77 -22.77 -1.43
N ALA A 204 -4.23 -21.77 -2.17
CA ALA A 204 -4.78 -22.01 -3.51
C ALA A 204 -3.70 -22.49 -4.49
N THR A 205 -2.51 -21.89 -4.40
CA THR A 205 -1.37 -22.26 -5.24
C THR A 205 -0.81 -23.63 -4.89
N GLU A 206 -0.67 -23.93 -3.60
CA GLU A 206 -0.26 -25.26 -3.12
C GLU A 206 -1.14 -26.36 -3.71
N LYS A 207 -2.47 -26.23 -3.60
CA LYS A 207 -3.42 -27.18 -4.18
C LYS A 207 -3.23 -27.38 -5.69
N LEU A 208 -2.91 -26.32 -6.42
CA LEU A 208 -2.66 -26.41 -7.86
C LEU A 208 -1.36 -27.18 -8.13
N ILE A 209 -0.29 -26.90 -7.38
CA ILE A 209 0.99 -27.59 -7.50
C ILE A 209 0.83 -29.08 -7.20
N LEU A 210 0.24 -29.41 -6.05
CA LEU A 210 0.02 -30.82 -5.66
C LEU A 210 -0.78 -31.58 -6.74
N LYS A 211 -1.85 -30.97 -7.25
CA LYS A 211 -2.64 -31.52 -8.33
C LYS A 211 -1.83 -31.75 -9.61
N ASP A 212 -1.04 -30.75 -10.01
CA ASP A 212 -0.27 -30.80 -11.26
C ASP A 212 0.85 -31.85 -11.23
N TYR A 213 1.39 -32.10 -10.04
CA TYR A 213 2.46 -33.10 -9.84
C TYR A 213 1.99 -34.45 -9.27
N GLY A 214 0.67 -34.66 -9.12
CA GLY A 214 0.13 -35.89 -8.61
C GLY A 214 0.50 -36.24 -7.17
N ILE A 215 0.74 -35.20 -6.35
CA ILE A 215 1.09 -35.34 -4.93
C ILE A 215 -0.21 -35.21 -4.11
N SER A 216 -0.53 -36.24 -3.33
CA SER A 216 -1.70 -36.28 -2.43
C SER A 216 -1.35 -35.85 -1.01
#